data_4adab099abc757d91e5e12b2fb867ca5
#
_entry.id   4adab099abc757d91e5e12b2fb867ca5
#
_cell.length_a   1.000
_cell.length_b   1.000
_cell.length_c   1.000
_cell.angle_alpha   90.00
_cell.angle_beta   90.00
_cell.angle_gamma   90.00
#
_symmetry.space_group_name_H-M   'P 1'
#
loop_
_entity.id
_entity.type
_entity.pdbx_description
1 polymer ?
#
loop_
_entity_poly.entity_id
_entity_poly.type
_entity_poly.pdbx_seq_one_letter_code
_entity_poly.pdbx_strand_id
1 'polypeptide(L)'
;VQAEAAGVPCHTDMNPLLLKPSSEHTSQVVLLGKPIGDRNAYEYFRKEGREELRKVVNESYNRLATRYNPIVMEGAGSISEINLRDVDLVNMPMAKHAGADVFLVADIDRGGVFASVYGSILLQTPEERSLIKGIIINKFRGDIRLFESGIKMIEDLCKVPVLGVVPYYKGIYIEEEDSVMLESKNREAIAGKINIAVILLRHLSNFTDFNVLERDERVHLYYTNNVNEIAKADIV
;
A
#
# COMPACT_ATOMS: atom_id res chain seq x y z
N VAL A 1 -2.02 4.76 -11.44
CA VAL A 1 -1.20 5.41 -10.42
C VAL A 1 0.28 5.28 -10.76
N GLN A 2 0.93 4.07 -10.80
CA GLN A 2 2.38 3.91 -11.01
C GLN A 2 2.85 4.54 -12.34
N ALA A 3 2.17 4.25 -13.45
CA ALA A 3 2.49 4.77 -14.77
C ALA A 3 2.31 6.28 -14.85
N GLU A 4 1.25 6.80 -14.24
CA GLU A 4 0.96 8.24 -14.14
C GLU A 4 2.04 8.97 -13.33
N ALA A 5 2.39 8.44 -12.16
CA ALA A 5 3.46 8.99 -11.33
C ALA A 5 4.82 9.00 -12.04
N ALA A 6 5.10 8.00 -12.86
CA ALA A 6 6.32 7.91 -13.66
C ALA A 6 6.25 8.67 -14.99
N GLY A 7 5.07 9.19 -15.40
CA GLY A 7 4.89 9.87 -16.68
C GLY A 7 5.08 8.97 -17.92
N VAL A 8 4.78 7.68 -17.79
CA VAL A 8 4.98 6.68 -18.85
C VAL A 8 3.70 5.90 -19.12
N PRO A 9 3.57 5.24 -20.29
CA PRO A 9 2.41 4.39 -20.57
C PRO A 9 2.30 3.21 -19.59
N CYS A 10 1.07 2.84 -19.25
CA CYS A 10 0.79 1.67 -18.41
C CYS A 10 1.32 0.38 -19.05
N HIS A 11 1.94 -0.46 -18.22
CA HIS A 11 2.40 -1.78 -18.62
C HIS A 11 2.21 -2.79 -17.49
N THR A 12 1.87 -4.04 -17.82
CA THR A 12 1.65 -5.10 -16.83
C THR A 12 2.91 -5.46 -16.04
N ASP A 13 4.09 -5.19 -16.57
CA ASP A 13 5.36 -5.41 -15.86
C ASP A 13 5.52 -4.49 -14.62
N MET A 14 4.78 -3.35 -14.53
CA MET A 14 4.83 -2.45 -13.38
C MET A 14 4.16 -3.05 -12.14
N ASN A 15 3.19 -3.95 -12.35
CA ASN A 15 2.54 -4.72 -11.30
C ASN A 15 2.24 -6.13 -11.82
N PRO A 16 3.28 -6.99 -11.96
CA PRO A 16 3.14 -8.28 -12.64
C PRO A 16 2.31 -9.30 -11.88
N LEU A 17 2.22 -9.16 -10.56
CA LEU A 17 1.48 -10.06 -9.67
C LEU A 17 0.63 -9.25 -8.70
N LEU A 18 -0.67 -9.31 -8.86
CA LEU A 18 -1.63 -8.58 -8.04
C LEU A 18 -2.57 -9.56 -7.34
N LEU A 19 -2.83 -9.31 -6.07
CA LEU A 19 -3.86 -9.98 -5.28
C LEU A 19 -5.03 -9.03 -5.13
N LYS A 20 -6.19 -9.40 -5.64
CA LYS A 20 -7.45 -8.67 -5.42
C LYS A 20 -8.28 -9.41 -4.38
N PRO A 21 -8.52 -8.83 -3.19
CA PRO A 21 -9.43 -9.43 -2.23
C PRO A 21 -10.80 -9.68 -2.85
N SER A 22 -11.28 -10.92 -2.81
CA SER A 22 -12.60 -11.33 -3.28
C SER A 22 -13.55 -11.66 -2.14
N SER A 23 -13.02 -11.98 -0.96
CA SER A 23 -13.74 -12.17 0.30
C SER A 23 -12.78 -12.02 1.48
N GLU A 24 -13.29 -12.19 2.72
CA GLU A 24 -12.43 -12.16 3.93
C GLU A 24 -11.27 -13.16 3.91
N HIS A 25 -11.37 -14.25 3.15
CA HIS A 25 -10.39 -15.33 3.16
C HIS A 25 -9.85 -15.71 1.78
N THR A 26 -10.33 -15.08 0.72
CA THR A 26 -9.93 -15.42 -0.66
C THR A 26 -9.51 -14.18 -1.43
N SER A 27 -8.50 -14.36 -2.28
CA SER A 27 -8.05 -13.34 -3.21
C SER A 27 -7.94 -13.91 -4.62
N GLN A 28 -8.39 -13.14 -5.59
CA GLN A 28 -8.12 -13.44 -6.99
C GLN A 28 -6.66 -13.10 -7.30
N VAL A 29 -5.94 -14.07 -7.82
CA VAL A 29 -4.56 -13.87 -8.28
C VAL A 29 -4.58 -13.42 -9.73
N VAL A 30 -4.00 -12.26 -9.99
CA VAL A 30 -3.85 -11.70 -11.33
C VAL A 30 -2.38 -11.67 -11.70
N LEU A 31 -2.00 -12.37 -12.76
CA LEU A 31 -0.63 -12.46 -13.25
C LEU A 31 -0.53 -11.81 -14.63
N LEU A 32 0.34 -10.81 -14.78
CA LEU A 32 0.50 -10.03 -16.01
C LEU A 32 -0.84 -9.53 -16.58
N GLY A 33 -1.72 -9.05 -15.68
CA GLY A 33 -3.03 -8.54 -16.03
C GLY A 33 -4.11 -9.59 -16.35
N LYS A 34 -3.80 -10.89 -16.20
CA LYS A 34 -4.75 -11.99 -16.43
C LYS A 34 -5.08 -12.72 -15.14
N PRO A 35 -6.36 -12.90 -14.79
CA PRO A 35 -6.75 -13.73 -13.66
C PRO A 35 -6.29 -15.18 -13.88
N ILE A 36 -5.63 -15.77 -12.91
CA ILE A 36 -5.17 -17.17 -12.95
C ILE A 36 -5.87 -18.06 -11.91
N GLY A 37 -6.87 -17.53 -11.25
CA GLY A 37 -7.75 -18.23 -10.31
C GLY A 37 -7.85 -17.54 -8.96
N ASP A 38 -8.82 -18.01 -8.18
CA ASP A 38 -8.99 -17.58 -6.80
C ASP A 38 -8.21 -18.53 -5.88
N ARG A 39 -7.51 -17.96 -4.91
CA ARG A 39 -6.79 -18.72 -3.88
C ARG A 39 -7.12 -18.14 -2.51
N ASN A 40 -7.31 -19.02 -1.54
CA ASN A 40 -7.32 -18.59 -0.16
C ASN A 40 -5.89 -18.19 0.27
N ALA A 41 -5.79 -17.39 1.33
CA ALA A 41 -4.48 -16.89 1.79
C ALA A 41 -3.51 -18.06 2.10
N TYR A 42 -4.00 -19.14 2.69
CA TYR A 42 -3.18 -20.31 3.00
C TYR A 42 -2.59 -20.96 1.74
N GLU A 43 -3.41 -21.17 0.69
CA GLU A 43 -2.95 -21.74 -0.60
C GLU A 43 -1.99 -20.79 -1.34
N TYR A 44 -2.25 -19.48 -1.26
CA TYR A 44 -1.37 -18.49 -1.88
C TYR A 44 0.02 -18.49 -1.23
N PHE A 45 0.10 -18.57 0.10
CA PHE A 45 1.37 -18.54 0.84
C PHE A 45 2.05 -19.93 0.94
N ARG A 46 1.58 -20.96 0.22
CA ARG A 46 2.31 -22.24 0.12
C ARG A 46 3.54 -22.09 -0.79
N LYS A 47 4.54 -22.97 -0.56
CA LYS A 47 5.80 -22.94 -1.34
C LYS A 47 5.61 -23.42 -2.78
N GLU A 48 4.63 -24.29 -3.01
CA GLU A 48 4.33 -24.85 -4.33
C GLU A 48 3.89 -23.74 -5.31
N GLY A 49 4.53 -23.68 -6.47
CA GLY A 49 4.26 -22.68 -7.50
C GLY A 49 4.86 -21.30 -7.27
N ARG A 50 5.55 -21.08 -6.14
CA ARG A 50 6.19 -19.78 -5.86
C ARG A 50 7.36 -19.49 -6.78
N GLU A 51 8.12 -20.51 -7.19
CA GLU A 51 9.27 -20.33 -8.07
C GLU A 51 8.85 -19.82 -9.45
N GLU A 52 7.76 -20.32 -10.01
CA GLU A 52 7.21 -19.84 -11.27
C GLU A 52 6.75 -18.38 -11.16
N LEU A 53 6.05 -18.02 -10.08
CA LEU A 53 5.65 -16.64 -9.85
C LEU A 53 6.86 -15.72 -9.67
N ARG A 54 7.87 -16.14 -8.90
CA ARG A 54 9.12 -15.40 -8.71
C ARG A 54 9.84 -15.16 -10.04
N LYS A 55 9.91 -16.19 -10.88
CA LYS A 55 10.50 -16.05 -12.21
C LYS A 55 9.80 -14.99 -13.04
N VAL A 56 8.47 -15.02 -13.10
CA VAL A 56 7.68 -14.03 -13.86
C VAL A 56 7.89 -12.61 -13.31
N VAL A 57 7.89 -12.43 -11.98
CA VAL A 57 8.13 -11.13 -11.33
C VAL A 57 9.52 -10.61 -11.66
N ASN A 58 10.55 -11.45 -11.53
CA ASN A 58 11.94 -11.08 -11.83
C ASN A 58 12.13 -10.73 -13.32
N GLU A 59 11.54 -11.51 -14.22
CA GLU A 59 11.58 -11.22 -15.67
C GLU A 59 10.88 -9.90 -16.01
N SER A 60 9.77 -9.59 -15.33
CA SER A 60 9.07 -8.32 -15.52
C SER A 60 9.94 -7.13 -15.10
N TYR A 61 10.59 -7.23 -13.94
CA TYR A 61 11.57 -6.23 -13.51
C TYR A 61 12.72 -6.09 -14.52
N ASN A 62 13.30 -7.20 -14.95
CA ASN A 62 14.41 -7.17 -15.90
C ASN A 62 14.03 -6.48 -17.22
N ARG A 63 12.80 -6.69 -17.73
CA ARG A 63 12.31 -5.97 -18.92
C ARG A 63 12.16 -4.48 -18.67
N LEU A 64 11.67 -4.05 -17.49
CA LEU A 64 11.61 -2.62 -17.14
C LEU A 64 13.02 -2.02 -17.02
N ALA A 65 13.94 -2.74 -16.40
CA ALA A 65 15.31 -2.28 -16.17
C ALA A 65 16.11 -2.06 -17.47
N THR A 66 15.71 -2.70 -18.58
CA THR A 66 16.30 -2.39 -19.91
C THR A 66 15.82 -1.08 -20.51
N ARG A 67 14.73 -0.50 -19.98
CA ARG A 67 14.07 0.68 -20.55
C ARG A 67 14.15 1.91 -19.67
N TYR A 68 14.18 1.72 -18.35
CA TYR A 68 14.04 2.78 -17.38
C TYR A 68 15.17 2.76 -16.35
N ASN A 69 15.64 3.95 -15.99
CA ASN A 69 16.62 4.16 -14.93
C ASN A 69 16.46 5.60 -14.40
N PRO A 70 16.22 5.81 -13.10
CA PRO A 70 16.06 4.77 -12.06
C PRO A 70 14.71 4.06 -12.11
N ILE A 71 14.61 2.91 -11.44
CA ILE A 71 13.36 2.24 -11.12
C ILE A 71 13.11 2.41 -9.61
N VAL A 72 11.92 2.90 -9.26
CA VAL A 72 11.44 2.97 -7.88
C VAL A 72 10.46 1.85 -7.66
N MET A 73 10.68 1.06 -6.62
CA MET A 73 9.82 -0.07 -6.25
C MET A 73 9.21 0.17 -4.87
N GLU A 74 7.96 -0.20 -4.72
CA GLU A 74 7.26 -0.19 -3.44
C GLU A 74 7.09 -1.63 -2.95
N GLY A 75 7.39 -1.86 -1.67
CA GLY A 75 7.12 -3.13 -1.01
C GLY A 75 5.64 -3.28 -0.64
N ALA A 76 5.25 -4.46 -0.21
CA ALA A 76 3.91 -4.74 0.29
C ALA A 76 3.97 -5.40 1.68
N GLY A 77 3.04 -5.03 2.55
CA GLY A 77 3.04 -5.47 3.94
C GLY A 77 4.27 -5.00 4.71
N SER A 78 4.86 -5.85 5.52
CA SER A 78 6.02 -5.51 6.34
C SER A 78 7.18 -6.49 6.15
N ILE A 79 8.39 -5.96 6.08
CA ILE A 79 9.62 -6.79 6.11
C ILE A 79 9.79 -7.54 7.45
N SER A 80 9.01 -7.16 8.47
CA SER A 80 9.05 -7.76 9.81
C SER A 80 8.24 -9.07 9.91
N GLU A 81 7.47 -9.42 8.91
CA GLU A 81 6.68 -10.66 8.85
C GLU A 81 7.57 -11.85 8.51
N ILE A 82 8.49 -12.18 9.42
CA ILE A 82 9.52 -13.20 9.21
C ILE A 82 8.98 -14.61 8.99
N ASN A 83 7.75 -14.87 9.44
CA ASN A 83 7.01 -16.11 9.15
C ASN A 83 6.64 -16.27 7.68
N LEU A 84 6.59 -15.18 6.92
CA LEU A 84 6.30 -15.16 5.48
C LEU A 84 7.56 -14.99 4.60
N ARG A 85 8.74 -14.87 5.21
CA ARG A 85 10.01 -14.58 4.49
C ARG A 85 10.27 -15.53 3.33
N ASP A 86 10.11 -16.83 3.55
CA ASP A 86 10.41 -17.86 2.53
C ASP A 86 9.51 -17.78 1.29
N VAL A 87 8.35 -17.15 1.46
CA VAL A 87 7.31 -17.03 0.43
C VAL A 87 7.12 -15.59 -0.07
N ASP A 88 7.85 -14.65 0.51
CA ASP A 88 7.86 -13.26 0.05
C ASP A 88 8.42 -13.16 -1.38
N LEU A 89 7.70 -12.42 -2.23
CA LEU A 89 8.09 -12.13 -3.61
C LEU A 89 8.35 -10.64 -3.84
N VAL A 90 8.06 -9.81 -2.86
CA VAL A 90 7.89 -8.35 -3.08
C VAL A 90 9.00 -7.56 -2.40
N ASN A 91 9.26 -7.82 -1.12
CA ASN A 91 10.13 -6.98 -0.30
C ASN A 91 11.63 -7.31 -0.52
N MET A 92 12.26 -7.91 0.48
CA MET A 92 13.71 -8.14 0.46
C MET A 92 14.18 -9.09 -0.66
N PRO A 93 13.43 -10.13 -1.08
CA PRO A 93 13.83 -10.93 -2.22
C PRO A 93 13.90 -10.13 -3.53
N MET A 94 12.95 -9.21 -3.74
CA MET A 94 12.98 -8.34 -4.93
C MET A 94 14.11 -7.32 -4.85
N ALA A 95 14.33 -6.73 -3.66
CA ALA A 95 15.46 -5.82 -3.45
C ALA A 95 16.81 -6.49 -3.74
N LYS A 96 17.00 -7.74 -3.31
CA LYS A 96 18.20 -8.54 -3.64
C LYS A 96 18.33 -8.78 -5.15
N HIS A 97 17.25 -9.19 -5.81
CA HIS A 97 17.25 -9.45 -7.26
C HIS A 97 17.64 -8.19 -8.05
N ALA A 98 17.12 -7.06 -7.64
CA ALA A 98 17.37 -5.78 -8.30
C ALA A 98 18.72 -5.13 -7.92
N GLY A 99 19.39 -5.62 -6.88
CA GLY A 99 20.54 -4.92 -6.29
C GLY A 99 20.16 -3.53 -5.78
N ALA A 100 18.96 -3.37 -5.26
CA ALA A 100 18.40 -2.08 -4.89
C ALA A 100 18.88 -1.58 -3.53
N ASP A 101 19.06 -0.26 -3.42
CA ASP A 101 19.11 0.42 -2.14
C ASP A 101 17.70 0.45 -1.53
N VAL A 102 17.57 0.03 -0.27
CA VAL A 102 16.30 -0.06 0.45
C VAL A 102 16.14 1.12 1.38
N PHE A 103 14.98 1.76 1.36
CA PHE A 103 14.59 2.79 2.31
C PHE A 103 13.41 2.28 3.13
N LEU A 104 13.61 2.19 4.46
CA LEU A 104 12.57 1.75 5.38
C LEU A 104 11.66 2.95 5.72
N VAL A 105 10.38 2.86 5.35
CA VAL A 105 9.38 3.87 5.70
C VAL A 105 8.61 3.42 6.94
N ALA A 106 8.60 4.25 7.98
CA ALA A 106 7.98 3.94 9.27
C ALA A 106 6.89 4.95 9.62
N ASP A 107 5.71 4.44 9.98
CA ASP A 107 4.56 5.25 10.40
C ASP A 107 4.68 5.61 11.90
N ILE A 108 4.86 6.91 12.20
CA ILE A 108 4.94 7.39 13.59
C ILE A 108 3.57 7.67 14.21
N ASP A 109 2.53 7.87 13.41
CA ASP A 109 1.20 8.27 13.87
C ASP A 109 0.54 7.22 14.79
N ARG A 110 0.88 5.96 14.59
CA ARG A 110 0.39 4.84 15.41
C ARG A 110 1.12 4.67 16.75
N GLY A 111 2.21 5.38 16.97
CA GLY A 111 3.10 5.21 18.13
C GLY A 111 4.04 4.02 18.00
N GLY A 112 5.03 3.94 18.90
CA GLY A 112 5.98 2.82 18.97
C GLY A 112 7.01 2.78 17.83
N VAL A 113 7.25 3.88 17.13
CA VAL A 113 8.13 3.93 15.94
C VAL A 113 9.56 3.44 16.23
N PHE A 114 10.11 3.71 17.42
CA PHE A 114 11.45 3.22 17.80
C PHE A 114 11.54 1.70 17.78
N ALA A 115 10.57 1.03 18.43
CA ALA A 115 10.51 -0.43 18.47
C ALA A 115 10.25 -1.01 17.08
N SER A 116 9.34 -0.40 16.31
CA SER A 116 8.99 -0.83 14.96
C SER A 116 10.19 -0.76 14.03
N VAL A 117 10.90 0.36 13.97
CA VAL A 117 12.07 0.55 13.10
C VAL A 117 13.21 -0.39 13.52
N TYR A 118 13.58 -0.37 14.82
CA TYR A 118 14.64 -1.20 15.33
C TYR A 118 14.36 -2.69 15.12
N GLY A 119 13.16 -3.14 15.46
CA GLY A 119 12.73 -4.52 15.26
C GLY A 119 12.75 -4.93 13.79
N SER A 120 12.22 -4.08 12.90
CA SER A 120 12.19 -4.37 11.46
C SER A 120 13.60 -4.58 10.89
N ILE A 121 14.55 -3.76 11.28
CA ILE A 121 15.94 -3.88 10.82
C ILE A 121 16.63 -5.10 11.46
N LEU A 122 16.45 -5.30 12.77
CA LEU A 122 17.14 -6.37 13.50
C LEU A 122 16.69 -7.77 13.06
N LEU A 123 15.42 -7.92 12.69
CA LEU A 123 14.86 -9.17 12.21
C LEU A 123 15.38 -9.59 10.82
N GLN A 124 15.99 -8.67 10.06
CA GLN A 124 16.56 -9.02 8.75
C GLN A 124 17.88 -9.77 8.91
N THR A 125 18.23 -10.56 7.90
CA THR A 125 19.55 -11.20 7.82
C THR A 125 20.65 -10.13 7.66
N PRO A 126 21.91 -10.43 7.99
CA PRO A 126 23.00 -9.46 7.76
C PRO A 126 23.10 -8.95 6.32
N GLU A 127 22.84 -9.81 5.35
CA GLU A 127 22.81 -9.47 3.93
C GLU A 127 21.69 -8.48 3.62
N GLU A 128 20.47 -8.77 4.09
CA GLU A 128 19.31 -7.89 3.90
C GLU A 128 19.47 -6.54 4.58
N ARG A 129 20.02 -6.54 5.81
CA ARG A 129 20.36 -5.29 6.51
C ARG A 129 21.33 -4.42 5.73
N SER A 130 22.27 -5.01 5.02
CA SER A 130 23.24 -4.26 4.23
C SER A 130 22.62 -3.50 3.05
N LEU A 131 21.45 -3.90 2.61
CA LEU A 131 20.67 -3.19 1.57
C LEU A 131 19.94 -1.96 2.11
N ILE A 132 19.65 -1.91 3.42
CA ILE A 132 18.91 -0.79 4.03
C ILE A 132 19.85 0.41 4.17
N LYS A 133 19.62 1.44 3.36
CA LYS A 133 20.48 2.63 3.29
C LYS A 133 19.91 3.85 4.04
N GLY A 134 18.62 3.81 4.38
CA GLY A 134 18.00 4.92 5.07
C GLY A 134 16.66 4.59 5.67
N ILE A 135 16.24 5.45 6.59
CA ILE A 135 14.96 5.41 7.26
C ILE A 135 14.20 6.70 6.94
N ILE A 136 12.93 6.59 6.64
CA ILE A 136 12.02 7.72 6.47
C ILE A 136 10.92 7.59 7.52
N ILE A 137 10.78 8.61 8.36
CA ILE A 137 9.69 8.67 9.35
C ILE A 137 8.51 9.36 8.70
N ASN A 138 7.40 8.67 8.54
CA ASN A 138 6.21 9.18 7.85
C ASN A 138 5.09 9.52 8.83
N LYS A 139 4.19 10.40 8.40
CA LYS A 139 3.00 10.87 9.11
C LYS A 139 3.30 11.57 10.44
N PHE A 140 4.38 12.32 10.50
CA PHE A 140 4.75 13.07 11.68
C PHE A 140 3.73 14.17 11.98
N ARG A 141 3.31 14.28 13.25
CA ARG A 141 2.45 15.36 13.76
C ARG A 141 3.16 16.10 14.86
N GLY A 142 3.05 17.42 14.84
CA GLY A 142 3.59 18.30 15.87
C GLY A 142 4.86 19.04 15.44
N ASP A 143 5.61 19.50 16.42
CA ASP A 143 6.83 20.28 16.20
C ASP A 143 8.03 19.35 16.03
N ILE A 144 8.66 19.41 14.87
CA ILE A 144 9.81 18.57 14.51
C ILE A 144 10.98 18.74 15.48
N ARG A 145 11.15 19.94 16.08
CA ARG A 145 12.21 20.22 17.06
C ARG A 145 12.15 19.30 18.28
N LEU A 146 10.94 18.86 18.64
CA LEU A 146 10.74 17.88 19.74
C LEU A 146 11.19 16.47 19.38
N PHE A 147 11.37 16.19 18.10
CA PHE A 147 11.77 14.85 17.61
C PHE A 147 13.24 14.76 17.17
N GLU A 148 14.00 15.85 17.19
CA GLU A 148 15.41 15.86 16.80
C GLU A 148 16.25 14.87 17.60
N SER A 149 16.07 14.81 18.93
CA SER A 149 16.73 13.81 19.76
C SER A 149 16.29 12.38 19.43
N GLY A 150 15.02 12.20 19.03
CA GLY A 150 14.47 10.92 18.59
C GLY A 150 15.11 10.41 17.30
N ILE A 151 15.36 11.30 16.33
CA ILE A 151 16.09 10.97 15.11
C ILE A 151 17.45 10.38 15.46
N LYS A 152 18.23 11.10 16.28
CA LYS A 152 19.55 10.65 16.69
C LYS A 152 19.52 9.30 17.43
N MET A 153 18.51 9.10 18.30
CA MET A 153 18.33 7.81 19.00
C MET A 153 18.07 6.66 18.02
N ILE A 154 17.23 6.88 16.98
CA ILE A 154 16.96 5.87 15.95
C ILE A 154 18.27 5.53 15.19
N GLU A 155 19.02 6.53 14.77
CA GLU A 155 20.29 6.35 14.06
C GLU A 155 21.31 5.60 14.91
N ASP A 156 21.41 5.97 16.18
CA ASP A 156 22.33 5.31 17.13
C ASP A 156 21.96 3.85 17.38
N LEU A 157 20.68 3.52 17.46
CA LEU A 157 20.19 2.16 17.63
C LEU A 157 20.33 1.31 16.37
N CYS A 158 19.92 1.85 15.24
CA CYS A 158 19.79 1.12 13.99
C CYS A 158 21.08 1.08 13.16
N LYS A 159 21.99 2.02 13.39
CA LYS A 159 23.20 2.26 12.58
C LYS A 159 22.86 2.53 11.10
N VAL A 160 21.69 3.12 10.86
CA VAL A 160 21.18 3.53 9.55
C VAL A 160 20.69 4.97 9.67
N PRO A 161 21.01 5.87 8.73
CA PRO A 161 20.62 7.27 8.81
C PRO A 161 19.12 7.46 8.64
N VAL A 162 18.55 8.44 9.34
CA VAL A 162 17.19 8.95 9.09
C VAL A 162 17.29 10.03 8.01
N LEU A 163 16.83 9.70 6.81
CA LEU A 163 16.94 10.58 5.64
C LEU A 163 15.90 11.72 5.66
N GLY A 164 14.81 11.54 6.38
CA GLY A 164 13.80 12.57 6.50
C GLY A 164 12.63 12.19 7.39
N VAL A 165 11.94 13.24 7.82
CA VAL A 165 10.68 13.13 8.56
C VAL A 165 9.61 13.82 7.74
N VAL A 166 8.64 13.03 7.27
CA VAL A 166 7.55 13.52 6.42
C VAL A 166 6.37 13.89 7.33
N PRO A 167 5.91 15.14 7.29
CA PRO A 167 4.77 15.55 8.08
C PRO A 167 3.49 14.83 7.63
N TYR A 168 2.54 14.74 8.54
CA TYR A 168 1.21 14.21 8.21
C TYR A 168 0.54 15.14 7.19
N TYR A 169 0.41 14.66 5.98
CA TYR A 169 -0.16 15.42 4.89
C TYR A 169 -1.67 15.19 4.81
N LYS A 170 -2.43 16.28 4.79
CA LYS A 170 -3.89 16.27 4.58
C LYS A 170 -4.17 16.66 3.13
N GLY A 171 -5.15 16.01 2.51
CA GLY A 171 -5.55 16.35 1.13
C GLY A 171 -4.75 15.62 0.04
N ILE A 172 -4.19 14.47 0.37
CA ILE A 172 -3.71 13.53 -0.66
C ILE A 172 -4.94 12.84 -1.26
N TYR A 173 -5.08 12.98 -2.55
CA TYR A 173 -6.13 12.31 -3.34
C TYR A 173 -5.46 11.28 -4.25
N ILE A 174 -5.16 10.11 -3.69
CA ILE A 174 -4.75 8.93 -4.45
C ILE A 174 -5.98 8.03 -4.53
N GLU A 175 -6.31 7.56 -5.71
CA GLU A 175 -7.41 6.61 -5.88
C GLU A 175 -7.10 5.33 -5.10
N GLU A 176 -8.07 4.89 -4.34
CA GLU A 176 -7.95 3.67 -3.55
C GLU A 176 -8.02 2.45 -4.47
N GLU A 177 -7.17 1.47 -4.23
CA GLU A 177 -7.10 0.26 -5.06
C GLU A 177 -8.16 -0.77 -4.67
N ASP A 178 -8.64 -0.74 -3.40
CA ASP A 178 -9.52 -1.74 -2.82
C ASP A 178 -10.84 -1.18 -2.27
N SER A 179 -11.93 -1.91 -2.51
CA SER A 179 -13.25 -1.63 -1.95
C SER A 179 -13.36 -1.83 -0.43
N VAL A 180 -12.34 -2.40 0.21
CA VAL A 180 -12.27 -2.57 1.68
C VAL A 180 -12.37 -1.23 2.40
N MET A 181 -11.85 -0.17 1.81
CA MET A 181 -11.97 1.19 2.36
C MET A 181 -13.40 1.72 2.41
N LEU A 182 -14.33 1.14 1.64
CA LEU A 182 -15.75 1.50 1.71
C LEU A 182 -16.38 1.18 3.06
N GLU A 183 -15.81 0.26 3.84
CA GLU A 183 -16.28 -0.06 5.19
C GLU A 183 -16.11 1.11 6.17
N SER A 184 -15.11 1.96 5.94
CA SER A 184 -14.82 3.15 6.76
C SER A 184 -15.52 4.43 6.27
N LYS A 185 -16.19 4.39 5.10
CA LYS A 185 -16.88 5.54 4.52
C LYS A 185 -18.17 5.89 5.27
N ASN A 186 -18.62 7.12 5.10
CA ASN A 186 -19.89 7.60 5.69
C ASN A 186 -21.06 6.71 5.27
N ARG A 187 -22.03 6.52 6.17
CA ARG A 187 -23.18 5.64 5.99
C ARG A 187 -24.52 6.36 6.05
N GLU A 188 -24.54 7.62 6.48
CA GLU A 188 -25.74 8.38 6.84
C GLU A 188 -25.71 9.77 6.19
N ALA A 189 -26.90 10.31 5.90
CA ALA A 189 -27.07 11.66 5.39
C ALA A 189 -26.74 12.72 6.48
N ILE A 190 -26.28 13.90 6.06
CA ILE A 190 -26.02 15.05 6.93
C ILE A 190 -26.80 16.28 6.47
N ALA A 191 -27.18 17.12 7.42
CA ALA A 191 -27.89 18.36 7.11
C ALA A 191 -26.96 19.41 6.47
N GLY A 192 -27.50 20.21 5.56
CA GLY A 192 -26.81 21.39 5.00
C GLY A 192 -25.90 21.10 3.81
N LYS A 193 -25.92 19.87 3.29
CA LYS A 193 -25.22 19.49 2.05
C LYS A 193 -26.15 18.77 1.10
N ILE A 194 -25.75 18.68 -0.16
CA ILE A 194 -26.39 17.81 -1.15
C ILE A 194 -25.98 16.38 -0.80
N ASN A 195 -26.94 15.59 -0.34
CA ASN A 195 -26.73 14.21 0.05
C ASN A 195 -26.84 13.28 -1.15
N ILE A 196 -25.77 12.60 -1.50
CA ILE A 196 -25.74 11.60 -2.57
C ILE A 196 -25.53 10.22 -1.95
N ALA A 197 -26.52 9.34 -2.08
CA ALA A 197 -26.43 7.97 -1.61
C ALA A 197 -25.98 7.03 -2.73
N VAL A 198 -24.86 6.37 -2.54
CA VAL A 198 -24.42 5.26 -3.39
C VAL A 198 -24.89 3.95 -2.75
N ILE A 199 -25.67 3.16 -3.50
CA ILE A 199 -26.15 1.87 -3.00
C ILE A 199 -24.95 0.93 -2.86
N LEU A 200 -24.68 0.53 -1.61
CA LEU A 200 -23.58 -0.36 -1.29
C LEU A 200 -23.91 -1.80 -1.67
N LEU A 201 -23.45 -2.23 -2.82
CA LEU A 201 -23.53 -3.62 -3.27
C LEU A 201 -22.40 -4.45 -2.63
N ARG A 202 -22.61 -5.78 -2.53
CA ARG A 202 -21.60 -6.70 -1.95
C ARG A 202 -20.25 -6.66 -2.66
N HIS A 203 -20.25 -6.39 -3.95
CA HIS A 203 -19.04 -6.31 -4.78
C HIS A 203 -19.13 -5.03 -5.63
N LEU A 204 -18.71 -3.92 -5.04
CA LEU A 204 -18.64 -2.64 -5.73
C LEU A 204 -17.22 -2.43 -6.24
N SER A 205 -17.02 -2.54 -7.56
CA SER A 205 -15.68 -2.41 -8.18
C SER A 205 -15.37 -1.01 -8.67
N ASN A 206 -16.39 -0.21 -9.02
CA ASN A 206 -16.22 1.10 -9.63
C ASN A 206 -16.50 2.25 -8.65
N PHE A 207 -16.14 2.08 -7.39
CA PHE A 207 -16.39 3.10 -6.36
C PHE A 207 -15.55 4.38 -6.56
N THR A 208 -14.45 4.29 -7.29
CA THR A 208 -13.61 5.44 -7.65
C THR A 208 -14.28 6.41 -8.61
N ASP A 209 -15.31 5.98 -9.34
CA ASP A 209 -16.10 6.85 -10.23
C ASP A 209 -16.79 7.99 -9.45
N PHE A 210 -17.04 7.79 -8.16
CA PHE A 210 -17.68 8.78 -7.29
C PHE A 210 -16.70 9.75 -6.62
N ASN A 211 -15.39 9.55 -6.76
CA ASN A 211 -14.35 10.38 -6.10
C ASN A 211 -14.44 11.86 -6.47
N VAL A 212 -14.90 12.16 -7.69
CA VAL A 212 -15.11 13.55 -8.14
C VAL A 212 -16.20 14.24 -7.31
N LEU A 213 -17.26 13.52 -6.98
CA LEU A 213 -18.37 14.02 -6.15
C LEU A 213 -17.95 14.18 -4.69
N GLU A 214 -17.13 13.26 -4.14
CA GLU A 214 -16.60 13.38 -2.78
C GLU A 214 -15.73 14.61 -2.56
N ARG A 215 -15.13 15.15 -3.63
CA ARG A 215 -14.26 16.34 -3.58
C ARG A 215 -15.00 17.67 -3.58
N ASP A 216 -16.30 17.68 -3.92
CA ASP A 216 -17.10 18.90 -3.92
C ASP A 216 -17.58 19.20 -2.49
N GLU A 217 -17.16 20.33 -1.95
CA GLU A 217 -17.51 20.74 -0.58
C GLU A 217 -19.02 20.89 -0.33
N ARG A 218 -19.82 21.06 -1.38
CA ARG A 218 -21.29 21.16 -1.33
C ARG A 218 -21.95 19.80 -1.20
N VAL A 219 -21.22 18.72 -1.55
CA VAL A 219 -21.71 17.35 -1.60
C VAL A 219 -21.34 16.61 -0.32
N HIS A 220 -22.21 15.75 0.10
CA HIS A 220 -21.95 14.69 1.06
C HIS A 220 -22.29 13.35 0.44
N LEU A 221 -21.26 12.64 0.00
CA LEU A 221 -21.39 11.30 -0.55
C LEU A 221 -21.31 10.26 0.58
N TYR A 222 -22.23 9.30 0.58
CA TYR A 222 -22.21 8.20 1.52
C TYR A 222 -22.66 6.90 0.88
N TYR A 223 -22.19 5.78 1.45
CA TYR A 223 -22.44 4.45 0.92
C TYR A 223 -23.36 3.69 1.87
N THR A 224 -24.53 3.28 1.42
CA THR A 224 -25.51 2.62 2.29
C THR A 224 -26.35 1.59 1.55
N ASN A 225 -26.82 0.58 2.27
CA ASN A 225 -27.88 -0.35 1.87
C ASN A 225 -29.12 -0.20 2.74
N ASN A 226 -29.14 0.78 3.65
CA ASN A 226 -30.26 1.06 4.52
C ASN A 226 -31.28 1.94 3.77
N VAL A 227 -32.47 1.41 3.53
CA VAL A 227 -33.55 2.11 2.80
C VAL A 227 -33.93 3.43 3.47
N ASN A 228 -33.89 3.53 4.80
CA ASN A 228 -34.21 4.77 5.52
C ASN A 228 -33.14 5.84 5.28
N GLU A 229 -31.88 5.46 5.11
CA GLU A 229 -30.81 6.40 4.78
C GLU A 229 -30.85 6.78 3.30
N ILE A 230 -31.16 5.82 2.40
CA ILE A 230 -31.37 6.11 0.97
C ILE A 230 -32.51 7.13 0.79
N ALA A 231 -33.60 7.01 1.55
CA ALA A 231 -34.74 7.93 1.46
C ALA A 231 -34.42 9.37 1.91
N LYS A 232 -33.28 9.61 2.58
CA LYS A 232 -32.81 10.95 2.98
C LYS A 232 -31.91 11.62 1.96
N ALA A 233 -31.52 10.89 0.92
CA ALA A 233 -30.65 11.41 -0.13
C ALA A 233 -31.41 12.35 -1.07
N ASP A 234 -30.70 13.37 -1.57
CA ASP A 234 -31.18 14.21 -2.65
C ASP A 234 -31.01 13.51 -4.02
N ILE A 235 -30.00 12.65 -4.13
CA ILE A 235 -29.68 11.85 -5.34
C ILE A 235 -29.29 10.43 -4.91
N VAL A 236 -29.73 9.43 -5.67
CA VAL A 236 -29.38 8.01 -5.52
C VAL A 236 -28.77 7.49 -6.82
#